data_9be66fd9b5793406d759ccfcd369f7aa
#
_entry.id   9be66fd9b5793406d759ccfcd369f7aa
#
_cell.length_a   1.000
_cell.length_b   1.000
_cell.length_c   1.000
_cell.angle_alpha   90.00
_cell.angle_beta   90.00
_cell.angle_gamma   90.00
#
_symmetry.space_group_name_H-M   'P 1'
#
loop_
_entity.id
_entity.type
_entity.pdbx_description
1 polymer ?
#
loop_
_entity_poly.entity_id
_entity_poly.type
_entity_poly.pdbx_seq_one_letter_code
_entity_poly.pdbx_strand_id
1 'polypeptide(L)'
;GKSEMAIDRVHRMAGILSRHGAKTRIGRVTAGAGAGEIHLYAGFSTMAVGTAAAANMAKDAAYLKLMADRESNPAGDVEGPNVARIVMGEPHASDRVRMQRNYSLSRDNLKPALELLGEFVDTIKDHPVNLAAAVPVLSDNMNSLTVIYGFPDLHVFGEMVDTIGTSDAFQEMLVKASNLGTLQKARVITAID
;
A
#
# COMPACT_ATOMS: atom_id res chain seq x y z
N GLY A 1 12.28 -14.59 17.92
CA GLY A 1 10.89 -15.05 18.07
C GLY A 1 10.17 -15.16 16.72
N LYS A 2 8.87 -15.49 16.70
CA LYS A 2 8.11 -15.64 15.44
C LYS A 2 8.07 -14.35 14.61
N SER A 3 8.00 -13.19 15.26
CA SER A 3 8.03 -11.88 14.57
C SER A 3 9.33 -11.63 13.83
N GLU A 4 10.47 -11.93 14.42
CA GLU A 4 11.79 -11.80 13.78
C GLU A 4 11.93 -12.76 12.60
N MET A 5 11.44 -14.00 12.75
CA MET A 5 11.41 -14.97 11.68
C MET A 5 10.53 -14.52 10.51
N ALA A 6 9.37 -13.90 10.81
CA ALA A 6 8.49 -13.33 9.79
C ALA A 6 9.20 -12.21 9.02
N ILE A 7 9.86 -11.29 9.73
CA ILE A 7 10.62 -10.18 9.14
C ILE A 7 11.75 -10.71 8.26
N ASP A 8 12.57 -11.66 8.74
CA ASP A 8 13.64 -12.29 7.94
C ASP A 8 13.09 -12.88 6.63
N ARG A 9 12.00 -13.63 6.71
CA ARG A 9 11.36 -14.21 5.52
C ARG A 9 10.86 -13.19 4.54
N VAL A 10 10.28 -12.09 5.04
CA VAL A 10 9.80 -11.00 4.19
C VAL A 10 10.98 -10.31 3.50
N HIS A 11 12.12 -10.10 4.17
CA HIS A 11 13.34 -9.56 3.55
C HIS A 11 13.90 -10.53 2.48
N ARG A 12 13.93 -11.82 2.76
CA ARG A 12 14.34 -12.84 1.77
C ARG A 12 13.42 -12.83 0.55
N MET A 13 12.10 -12.76 0.75
CA MET A 13 11.12 -12.66 -0.34
C MET A 13 11.31 -11.37 -1.14
N ALA A 14 11.51 -10.23 -0.48
CA ALA A 14 11.80 -8.95 -1.14
C ALA A 14 13.06 -9.04 -2.02
N GLY A 15 14.12 -9.68 -1.52
CA GLY A 15 15.34 -9.91 -2.30
C GLY A 15 15.10 -10.81 -3.53
N ILE A 16 14.28 -11.85 -3.41
CA ILE A 16 13.89 -12.69 -4.54
C ILE A 16 13.11 -11.88 -5.57
N LEU A 17 12.07 -11.18 -5.15
CA LEU A 17 11.26 -10.33 -6.02
C LEU A 17 12.09 -9.26 -6.74
N SER A 18 13.04 -8.63 -6.03
CA SER A 18 13.94 -7.61 -6.62
C SER A 18 14.83 -8.21 -7.71
N ARG A 19 15.37 -9.41 -7.53
CA ARG A 19 16.13 -10.12 -8.59
C ARG A 19 15.29 -10.40 -9.83
N HIS A 20 13.98 -10.55 -9.67
CA HIS A 20 13.01 -10.74 -10.77
C HIS A 20 12.41 -9.40 -11.26
N GLY A 21 13.02 -8.27 -10.93
CA GLY A 21 12.69 -6.95 -11.50
C GLY A 21 11.64 -6.15 -10.75
N ALA A 22 11.22 -6.58 -9.55
CA ALA A 22 10.31 -5.80 -8.73
C ALA A 22 11.02 -4.65 -8.01
N LYS A 23 10.35 -3.52 -7.88
CA LYS A 23 10.65 -2.51 -6.85
C LYS A 23 9.94 -2.94 -5.58
N THR A 24 10.69 -3.30 -4.55
CA THR A 24 10.13 -3.84 -3.31
C THR A 24 10.15 -2.81 -2.18
N ARG A 25 9.19 -2.95 -1.26
CA ARG A 25 9.16 -2.21 -0.01
C ARG A 25 8.53 -3.07 1.08
N ILE A 26 9.11 -3.00 2.27
CA ILE A 26 8.58 -3.67 3.45
C ILE A 26 8.12 -2.59 4.44
N GLY A 27 6.97 -2.80 5.06
CA GLY A 27 6.44 -1.92 6.07
C GLY A 27 5.75 -2.68 7.19
N ARG A 28 5.74 -2.09 8.36
CA ARG A 28 4.95 -2.55 9.51
C ARG A 28 3.77 -1.63 9.71
N VAL A 29 2.59 -2.18 9.91
CA VAL A 29 1.42 -1.42 10.34
C VAL A 29 1.62 -1.01 11.79
N THR A 30 1.79 0.30 12.02
CA THR A 30 2.08 0.86 13.34
C THR A 30 0.85 1.41 14.04
N ALA A 31 -0.21 1.70 13.27
CA ALA A 31 -1.48 2.15 13.83
C ALA A 31 -2.66 1.80 12.91
N GLY A 32 -3.85 1.69 13.50
CA GLY A 32 -5.10 1.45 12.79
C GLY A 32 -5.36 -0.02 12.48
N ALA A 33 -6.10 -0.28 11.41
CA ALA A 33 -6.52 -1.64 11.03
C ALA A 33 -5.33 -2.53 10.70
N GLY A 34 -5.21 -3.67 11.39
CA GLY A 34 -4.12 -4.62 11.21
C GLY A 34 -2.82 -4.20 11.90
N ALA A 35 -2.87 -3.40 12.98
CA ALA A 35 -1.68 -3.00 13.73
C ALA A 35 -0.82 -4.22 14.14
N GLY A 36 0.48 -4.17 13.81
CA GLY A 36 1.43 -5.28 13.99
C GLY A 36 1.68 -6.10 12.73
N GLU A 37 0.82 -6.07 11.71
CA GLU A 37 1.04 -6.73 10.43
C GLU A 37 2.31 -6.24 9.73
N ILE A 38 2.94 -7.16 8.96
CA ILE A 38 4.08 -6.85 8.10
C ILE A 38 3.62 -6.96 6.65
N HIS A 39 3.78 -5.90 5.89
CA HIS A 39 3.38 -5.82 4.51
C HIS A 39 4.60 -5.82 3.59
N LEU A 40 4.57 -6.65 2.54
CA LEU A 40 5.52 -6.63 1.44
C LEU A 40 4.80 -6.11 0.18
N TYR A 41 5.33 -5.05 -0.37
CA TYR A 41 4.88 -4.48 -1.64
C TYR A 41 5.90 -4.78 -2.73
N ALA A 42 5.41 -5.18 -3.90
CA ALA A 42 6.21 -5.44 -5.09
C ALA A 42 5.58 -4.72 -6.28
N GLY A 43 6.28 -3.73 -6.82
CA GLY A 43 5.84 -2.96 -7.98
C GLY A 43 6.57 -3.42 -9.25
N PHE A 44 5.82 -3.59 -10.33
CA PHE A 44 6.31 -3.87 -11.68
C PHE A 44 5.80 -2.79 -12.64
N SER A 45 6.55 -2.52 -13.71
CA SER A 45 6.17 -1.51 -14.69
C SER A 45 4.89 -1.84 -15.45
N THR A 46 4.62 -3.14 -15.67
CA THR A 46 3.40 -3.64 -16.33
C THR A 46 2.96 -4.98 -15.73
N MET A 47 1.71 -5.36 -15.95
CA MET A 47 1.21 -6.70 -15.61
C MET A 47 1.99 -7.81 -16.32
N ALA A 48 2.35 -7.61 -17.60
CA ALA A 48 3.11 -8.59 -18.37
C ALA A 48 4.49 -8.85 -17.74
N VAL A 49 5.19 -7.81 -17.29
CA VAL A 49 6.46 -7.94 -16.56
C VAL A 49 6.25 -8.67 -15.23
N GLY A 50 5.21 -8.32 -14.47
CA GLY A 50 4.90 -8.96 -13.19
C GLY A 50 4.56 -10.46 -13.33
N THR A 51 3.75 -10.82 -14.33
CA THR A 51 3.40 -12.23 -14.58
C THR A 51 4.59 -13.05 -15.07
N ALA A 52 5.45 -12.47 -15.92
CA ALA A 52 6.70 -13.12 -16.33
C ALA A 52 7.65 -13.34 -15.14
N ALA A 53 7.78 -12.35 -14.24
CA ALA A 53 8.54 -12.48 -13.01
C ALA A 53 7.98 -13.59 -12.12
N ALA A 54 6.66 -13.69 -11.94
CA ALA A 54 6.03 -14.76 -11.17
C ALA A 54 6.32 -16.15 -11.76
N ALA A 55 6.26 -16.31 -13.09
CA ALA A 55 6.58 -17.55 -13.78
C ALA A 55 8.06 -17.96 -13.60
N ASN A 56 8.97 -16.99 -13.58
CA ASN A 56 10.39 -17.22 -13.35
C ASN A 56 10.67 -17.56 -11.87
N MET A 57 10.03 -16.87 -10.94
CA MET A 57 10.14 -17.14 -9.50
C MET A 57 9.70 -18.55 -9.15
N ALA A 58 8.68 -19.10 -9.79
CA ALA A 58 8.22 -20.47 -9.56
C ALA A 58 9.32 -21.54 -9.81
N LYS A 59 10.40 -21.16 -10.50
CA LYS A 59 11.56 -22.03 -10.80
C LYS A 59 12.82 -21.60 -10.02
N ASP A 60 12.77 -20.52 -9.27
CA ASP A 60 13.91 -19.99 -8.49
C ASP A 60 14.14 -20.88 -7.26
N ALA A 61 15.33 -21.45 -7.14
CA ALA A 61 15.69 -22.36 -6.04
C ALA A 61 15.58 -21.66 -4.65
N ALA A 62 15.87 -20.35 -4.56
CA ALA A 62 15.76 -19.61 -3.32
C ALA A 62 14.27 -19.40 -2.94
N TYR A 63 13.41 -19.18 -3.93
CA TYR A 63 11.96 -19.11 -3.71
C TYR A 63 11.40 -20.45 -3.22
N LEU A 64 11.73 -21.54 -3.91
CA LEU A 64 11.27 -22.89 -3.53
C LEU A 64 11.73 -23.25 -2.12
N LYS A 65 13.00 -22.96 -1.78
CA LYS A 65 13.52 -23.17 -0.42
C LYS A 65 12.75 -22.32 0.61
N LEU A 66 12.49 -21.03 0.32
CA LEU A 66 11.74 -20.16 1.22
C LEU A 66 10.31 -20.68 1.47
N MET A 67 9.65 -21.23 0.42
CA MET A 67 8.32 -21.82 0.57
C MET A 67 8.36 -23.11 1.42
N ALA A 68 9.33 -23.98 1.22
CA ALA A 68 9.52 -25.17 2.05
C ALA A 68 9.82 -24.82 3.52
N ASP A 69 10.69 -23.83 3.77
CA ASP A 69 10.98 -23.32 5.11
C ASP A 69 9.72 -22.74 5.80
N ARG A 70 8.84 -22.11 5.03
CA ARG A 70 7.58 -21.57 5.53
C ARG A 70 6.60 -22.67 5.91
N GLU A 71 6.49 -23.70 5.10
CA GLU A 71 5.61 -24.84 5.32
C GLU A 71 6.04 -25.64 6.56
N SER A 72 7.33 -25.91 6.69
CA SER A 72 7.89 -26.72 7.80
C SER A 72 7.94 -25.97 9.14
N ASN A 73 8.04 -24.65 9.13
CA ASN A 73 8.16 -23.82 10.35
C ASN A 73 7.41 -22.49 10.21
N PRO A 74 6.05 -22.46 10.29
CA PRO A 74 5.26 -21.26 10.08
C PRO A 74 5.53 -20.19 11.14
N ALA A 75 5.79 -18.94 10.67
CA ALA A 75 5.98 -17.77 11.54
C ALA A 75 4.69 -17.00 11.81
N GLY A 76 3.66 -17.21 10.98
CA GLY A 76 2.36 -16.55 11.06
C GLY A 76 1.55 -16.82 9.80
N ASP A 77 0.32 -16.31 9.79
CA ASP A 77 -0.53 -16.37 8.62
C ASP A 77 -0.03 -15.42 7.52
N VAL A 78 -0.25 -15.79 6.27
CA VAL A 78 0.15 -14.98 5.12
C VAL A 78 -1.05 -14.84 4.19
N GLU A 79 -1.46 -13.60 3.97
CA GLU A 79 -2.53 -13.23 3.06
C GLU A 79 -1.98 -12.72 1.72
N GLY A 80 -2.75 -12.93 0.67
CA GLY A 80 -2.41 -12.50 -0.67
C GLY A 80 -1.67 -13.55 -1.52
N PRO A 81 -1.06 -13.11 -2.64
CA PRO A 81 -0.88 -11.71 -3.06
C PRO A 81 -2.17 -11.07 -3.59
N ASN A 82 -2.44 -9.84 -3.16
CA ASN A 82 -3.41 -8.98 -3.81
C ASN A 82 -2.73 -8.15 -4.90
N VAL A 83 -3.36 -8.01 -6.06
CA VAL A 83 -2.81 -7.24 -7.18
C VAL A 83 -3.65 -5.98 -7.39
N ALA A 84 -2.98 -4.83 -7.39
CA ALA A 84 -3.59 -3.54 -7.62
C ALA A 84 -2.86 -2.75 -8.71
N ARG A 85 -3.54 -1.79 -9.31
CA ARG A 85 -2.99 -0.83 -10.26
C ARG A 85 -3.03 0.56 -9.67
N ILE A 86 -1.91 1.26 -9.70
CA ILE A 86 -1.87 2.70 -9.44
C ILE A 86 -2.59 3.40 -10.59
N VAL A 87 -3.58 4.21 -10.26
CA VAL A 87 -4.42 4.95 -11.22
C VAL A 87 -4.27 6.46 -11.09
N MET A 88 -3.63 6.93 -10.02
CA MET A 88 -3.30 8.33 -9.78
C MET A 88 -2.04 8.43 -8.93
N GLY A 89 -1.19 9.42 -9.22
CA GLY A 89 0.07 9.67 -8.50
C GLY A 89 1.05 8.49 -8.54
N GLU A 90 2.10 8.60 -7.77
CA GLU A 90 3.09 7.54 -7.60
C GLU A 90 3.55 7.47 -6.13
N PRO A 91 3.65 6.29 -5.52
CA PRO A 91 4.26 6.15 -4.21
C PRO A 91 5.77 6.44 -4.28
N HIS A 92 6.27 7.41 -3.55
CA HIS A 92 7.70 7.76 -3.57
C HIS A 92 8.53 6.82 -2.70
N ALA A 93 9.76 6.53 -3.12
CA ALA A 93 10.70 5.72 -2.34
C ALA A 93 11.13 6.41 -1.03
N SER A 94 11.12 7.75 -1.02
CA SER A 94 11.46 8.58 0.15
C SER A 94 10.37 8.59 1.24
N ASP A 95 9.13 8.15 0.94
CA ASP A 95 8.05 8.13 1.91
C ASP A 95 8.28 6.99 2.92
N ARG A 96 8.80 7.33 4.11
CA ARG A 96 9.06 6.36 5.18
C ARG A 96 7.79 5.99 5.94
N VAL A 97 6.77 6.84 5.89
CA VAL A 97 5.46 6.63 6.52
C VAL A 97 4.37 6.74 5.46
N ARG A 98 3.41 5.83 5.50
CA ARG A 98 2.25 5.83 4.61
C ARG A 98 0.96 5.66 5.40
N MET A 99 0.02 6.56 5.23
CA MET A 99 -1.35 6.34 5.65
C MET A 99 -2.13 5.77 4.46
N GLN A 100 -2.73 4.61 4.67
CA GLN A 100 -3.63 4.00 3.69
C GLN A 100 -5.07 4.11 4.16
N ARG A 101 -5.94 4.56 3.27
CA ARG A 101 -7.38 4.55 3.45
C ARG A 101 -8.03 3.72 2.35
N ASN A 102 -8.77 2.69 2.74
CA ASN A 102 -9.48 1.81 1.82
C ASN A 102 -10.97 2.16 1.85
N TYR A 103 -11.49 2.54 0.69
CA TYR A 103 -12.90 2.87 0.50
C TYR A 103 -13.59 1.78 -0.29
N SER A 104 -14.84 1.46 0.08
CA SER A 104 -15.74 0.72 -0.77
C SER A 104 -16.56 1.71 -1.59
N LEU A 105 -16.60 1.55 -2.91
CA LEU A 105 -17.37 2.40 -3.81
C LEU A 105 -17.83 1.62 -5.04
N SER A 106 -18.94 2.06 -5.65
CA SER A 106 -19.39 1.52 -6.92
C SER A 106 -18.42 1.91 -8.05
N ARG A 107 -18.43 1.13 -9.13
CA ARG A 107 -17.61 1.44 -10.30
C ARG A 107 -17.95 2.78 -10.93
N ASP A 108 -19.22 3.20 -10.89
CA ASP A 108 -19.67 4.48 -11.42
C ASP A 108 -19.09 5.67 -10.64
N ASN A 109 -18.80 5.48 -9.35
CA ASN A 109 -18.25 6.51 -8.49
C ASN A 109 -16.71 6.59 -8.57
N LEU A 110 -16.03 5.66 -9.25
CA LEU A 110 -14.56 5.65 -9.33
C LEU A 110 -14.02 6.92 -10.01
N LYS A 111 -14.56 7.28 -11.18
CA LYS A 111 -14.12 8.47 -11.89
C LYS A 111 -14.37 9.76 -11.08
N PRO A 112 -15.57 10.01 -10.55
CA PRO A 112 -15.80 11.16 -9.64
C PRO A 112 -14.88 11.18 -8.41
N ALA A 113 -14.58 10.02 -7.83
CA ALA A 113 -13.65 9.94 -6.69
C ALA A 113 -12.22 10.33 -7.07
N LEU A 114 -11.73 9.91 -8.24
CA LEU A 114 -10.40 10.30 -8.73
C LEU A 114 -10.34 11.80 -9.09
N GLU A 115 -11.40 12.37 -9.64
CA GLU A 115 -11.50 13.81 -9.90
C GLU A 115 -11.43 14.60 -8.60
N LEU A 116 -12.19 14.19 -7.56
CA LEU A 116 -12.14 14.81 -6.23
C LEU A 116 -10.75 14.71 -5.59
N LEU A 117 -10.07 13.58 -5.73
CA LEU A 117 -8.68 13.43 -5.26
C LEU A 117 -7.71 14.34 -6.02
N GLY A 118 -7.93 14.56 -7.33
CA GLY A 118 -7.15 15.50 -8.14
C GLY A 118 -7.29 16.94 -7.63
N GLU A 119 -8.50 17.39 -7.31
CA GLU A 119 -8.74 18.71 -6.71
C GLU A 119 -8.00 18.83 -5.35
N PHE A 120 -8.00 17.75 -4.57
CA PHE A 120 -7.32 17.76 -3.27
C PHE A 120 -5.80 17.78 -3.40
N VAL A 121 -5.22 17.10 -4.40
CA VAL A 121 -3.78 17.17 -4.69
C VAL A 121 -3.33 18.60 -4.92
N ASP A 122 -4.10 19.38 -5.67
CA ASP A 122 -3.80 20.80 -5.90
C ASP A 122 -3.79 21.63 -4.59
N THR A 123 -4.64 21.25 -3.64
CA THR A 123 -4.71 21.91 -2.33
C THR A 123 -3.47 21.60 -1.46
N ILE A 124 -2.92 20.39 -1.57
CA ILE A 124 -1.81 19.94 -0.70
C ILE A 124 -0.43 20.02 -1.38
N LYS A 125 -0.33 20.49 -2.61
CA LYS A 125 0.90 20.48 -3.42
C LYS A 125 2.12 21.17 -2.79
N ASP A 126 1.90 22.14 -1.91
CA ASP A 126 2.94 22.90 -1.22
C ASP A 126 3.32 22.29 0.14
N HIS A 127 2.72 21.14 0.47
CA HIS A 127 2.99 20.40 1.71
C HIS A 127 3.84 19.16 1.45
N PRO A 128 4.63 18.69 2.44
CA PRO A 128 5.47 17.51 2.33
C PRO A 128 4.65 16.20 2.44
N VAL A 129 3.59 16.10 1.67
CA VAL A 129 2.73 14.92 1.55
C VAL A 129 2.57 14.53 0.10
N ASN A 130 2.72 13.25 -0.18
CA ASN A 130 2.51 12.66 -1.49
C ASN A 130 1.18 11.89 -1.49
N LEU A 131 0.43 11.93 -2.59
CA LEU A 131 -0.82 11.20 -2.72
C LEU A 131 -0.78 10.29 -3.93
N ALA A 132 -1.17 9.03 -3.73
CA ALA A 132 -1.40 8.08 -4.80
C ALA A 132 -2.72 7.33 -4.56
N ALA A 133 -3.31 6.82 -5.63
CA ALA A 133 -4.50 6.01 -5.55
C ALA A 133 -4.36 4.73 -6.38
N ALA A 134 -4.88 3.63 -5.85
CA ALA A 134 -4.84 2.31 -6.45
C ALA A 134 -6.21 1.65 -6.48
N VAL A 135 -6.46 0.90 -7.54
CA VAL A 135 -7.64 0.04 -7.69
C VAL A 135 -7.25 -1.42 -7.78
N PRO A 136 -8.07 -2.36 -7.30
CA PRO A 136 -7.78 -3.78 -7.39
C PRO A 136 -7.82 -4.28 -8.83
N VAL A 137 -6.92 -5.20 -9.14
CA VAL A 137 -6.92 -6.01 -10.36
C VAL A 137 -7.28 -7.45 -10.02
N LEU A 138 -6.74 -8.00 -8.92
CA LEU A 138 -7.06 -9.30 -8.35
C LEU A 138 -7.07 -9.16 -6.82
N SER A 139 -8.24 -9.25 -6.21
CA SER A 139 -8.46 -9.10 -4.77
C SER A 139 -9.83 -9.65 -4.39
N ASP A 140 -10.03 -9.96 -3.13
CA ASP A 140 -11.32 -10.39 -2.58
C ASP A 140 -12.39 -9.30 -2.69
N ASN A 141 -11.98 -8.02 -2.65
CA ASN A 141 -12.88 -6.87 -2.82
C ASN A 141 -12.49 -6.07 -4.07
N MET A 142 -13.22 -6.28 -5.17
CA MET A 142 -13.04 -5.59 -6.45
C MET A 142 -13.70 -4.21 -6.50
N ASN A 143 -14.57 -3.87 -5.55
CA ASN A 143 -15.26 -2.59 -5.44
C ASN A 143 -14.57 -1.69 -4.41
N SER A 144 -13.26 -1.48 -4.58
CA SER A 144 -12.47 -0.69 -3.64
C SER A 144 -11.54 0.31 -4.31
N LEU A 145 -11.26 1.39 -3.59
CA LEU A 145 -10.23 2.37 -3.90
C LEU A 145 -9.31 2.49 -2.68
N THR A 146 -8.02 2.32 -2.89
CA THR A 146 -7.01 2.57 -1.87
C THR A 146 -6.37 3.93 -2.12
N VAL A 147 -6.52 4.85 -1.20
CA VAL A 147 -5.82 6.15 -1.20
C VAL A 147 -4.63 6.06 -0.27
N ILE A 148 -3.47 6.44 -0.77
CA ILE A 148 -2.18 6.33 -0.08
C ILE A 148 -1.62 7.74 0.06
N TYR A 149 -1.42 8.18 1.30
CA TYR A 149 -0.72 9.41 1.64
C TYR A 149 0.68 9.03 2.10
N GLY A 150 1.69 9.56 1.44
CA GLY A 150 3.10 9.32 1.75
C GLY A 150 3.73 10.51 2.47
N PHE A 151 4.53 10.24 3.50
CA PHE A 151 5.20 11.24 4.31
C PHE A 151 6.67 10.84 4.51
N PRO A 152 7.60 11.80 4.62
CA PRO A 152 9.01 11.51 4.88
C PRO A 152 9.23 10.71 6.18
N ASP A 153 8.52 11.08 7.26
CA ASP A 153 8.63 10.48 8.58
C ASP A 153 7.36 10.65 9.43
N LEU A 154 7.38 10.12 10.65
CA LEU A 154 6.26 10.20 11.60
C LEU A 154 6.01 11.62 12.14
N HIS A 155 7.04 12.46 12.23
CA HIS A 155 6.88 13.83 12.69
C HIS A 155 6.07 14.63 11.67
N VAL A 156 6.49 14.59 10.40
CA VAL A 156 5.76 15.22 9.29
C VAL A 156 4.35 14.66 9.17
N PHE A 157 4.17 13.34 9.33
CA PHE A 157 2.82 12.77 9.37
C PHE A 157 1.94 13.42 10.44
N GLY A 158 2.45 13.56 11.67
CA GLY A 158 1.72 14.20 12.77
C GLY A 158 1.37 15.65 12.47
N GLU A 159 2.34 16.44 12.01
CA GLU A 159 2.11 17.84 11.61
C GLU A 159 1.04 17.97 10.50
N MET A 160 1.06 17.09 9.50
CA MET A 160 0.09 17.13 8.42
C MET A 160 -1.31 16.70 8.87
N VAL A 161 -1.42 15.77 9.81
CA VAL A 161 -2.71 15.41 10.43
C VAL A 161 -3.30 16.62 11.19
N ASP A 162 -2.46 17.35 11.94
CA ASP A 162 -2.89 18.49 12.75
C ASP A 162 -3.21 19.72 11.89
N THR A 163 -2.57 19.89 10.73
CA THR A 163 -2.75 21.06 9.86
C THR A 163 -3.74 20.80 8.72
N ILE A 164 -3.40 19.87 7.80
CA ILE A 164 -4.26 19.54 6.67
C ILE A 164 -5.50 18.79 7.14
N GLY A 165 -5.34 17.81 8.03
CA GLY A 165 -6.42 16.95 8.51
C GLY A 165 -7.54 17.70 9.22
N THR A 166 -7.25 18.86 9.81
CA THR A 166 -8.24 19.75 10.46
C THR A 166 -8.67 20.92 9.60
N SER A 167 -8.11 21.10 8.41
CA SER A 167 -8.43 22.21 7.50
C SER A 167 -9.85 22.08 6.93
N ASP A 168 -10.50 23.23 6.71
CA ASP A 168 -11.84 23.28 6.09
C ASP A 168 -11.84 22.57 4.72
N ALA A 169 -10.81 22.79 3.91
CA ALA A 169 -10.68 22.15 2.59
C ALA A 169 -10.67 20.62 2.67
N PHE A 170 -9.96 20.05 3.67
CA PHE A 170 -9.96 18.61 3.88
C PHE A 170 -11.29 18.09 4.39
N GLN A 171 -11.93 18.81 5.31
CA GLN A 171 -13.25 18.44 5.84
C GLN A 171 -14.32 18.48 4.75
N GLU A 172 -14.33 19.50 3.89
CA GLU A 172 -15.22 19.58 2.73
C GLU A 172 -14.99 18.44 1.75
N MET A 173 -13.72 18.08 1.48
CA MET A 173 -13.37 16.92 0.64
C MET A 173 -13.91 15.63 1.24
N LEU A 174 -13.79 15.41 2.56
CA LEU A 174 -14.34 14.24 3.23
C LEU A 174 -15.86 14.14 3.11
N VAL A 175 -16.57 15.27 3.21
CA VAL A 175 -18.04 15.33 3.01
C VAL A 175 -18.39 14.92 1.58
N LYS A 176 -17.71 15.47 0.58
CA LYS A 176 -17.90 15.07 -0.83
C LYS A 176 -17.58 13.59 -1.06
N ALA A 177 -16.45 13.09 -0.50
CA ALA A 177 -16.03 11.70 -0.60
C ALA A 177 -17.04 10.73 0.01
N SER A 178 -17.72 11.13 1.11
CA SER A 178 -18.73 10.28 1.77
C SER A 178 -19.96 9.99 0.90
N ASN A 179 -20.23 10.85 -0.09
CA ASN A 179 -21.30 10.62 -1.09
C ASN A 179 -20.87 9.66 -2.21
N LEU A 180 -19.59 9.42 -2.38
CA LEU A 180 -19.03 8.57 -3.44
C LEU A 180 -18.70 7.16 -2.96
N GLY A 181 -18.33 7.02 -1.67
CA GLY A 181 -17.96 5.74 -1.10
C GLY A 181 -17.87 5.75 0.42
N THR A 182 -17.64 4.58 1.00
CA THR A 182 -17.56 4.41 2.44
C THR A 182 -16.15 3.99 2.85
N LEU A 183 -15.54 4.70 3.79
CA LEU A 183 -14.25 4.33 4.39
C LEU A 183 -14.41 3.02 5.17
N GLN A 184 -13.67 2.00 4.78
CA GLN A 184 -13.70 0.67 5.39
C GLN A 184 -12.55 0.45 6.37
N LYS A 185 -11.34 0.88 5.97
CA LYS A 185 -10.12 0.69 6.76
C LYS A 185 -9.22 1.90 6.62
N ALA A 186 -8.58 2.27 7.72
CA ALA A 186 -7.47 3.22 7.73
C ALA A 186 -6.33 2.63 8.56
N ARG A 187 -5.08 2.82 8.09
CA ARG A 187 -3.89 2.35 8.78
C ARG A 187 -2.68 3.23 8.47
N VAL A 188 -1.73 3.22 9.38
CA VAL A 188 -0.41 3.84 9.19
C VAL A 188 0.62 2.73 9.08
N ILE A 189 1.48 2.81 8.08
CA ILE A 189 2.53 1.84 7.77
C ILE A 189 3.86 2.57 7.78
N THR A 190 4.79 2.09 8.59
CA THR A 190 6.15 2.61 8.67
C THR A 190 7.10 1.64 7.96
N ALA A 191 7.97 2.17 7.10
CA ALA A 191 8.98 1.37 6.41
C ALA A 191 9.96 0.76 7.42
N ILE A 192 10.31 -0.51 7.20
CA ILE A 192 11.27 -1.28 8.02
C ILE A 192 12.42 -1.88 7.18
N ASP A 193 12.56 -1.44 5.94
CA ASP A 193 13.65 -1.73 5.00
C ASP A 193 14.80 -0.74 5.11
#